data_b48e3a90cc6ed899adddcb8bd5457102
#
_entry.id   b48e3a90cc6ed899adddcb8bd5457102
#
_cell.length_a   1.000
_cell.length_b   1.000
_cell.length_c   1.000
_cell.angle_alpha   90.00
_cell.angle_beta   90.00
_cell.angle_gamma   90.00
#
_symmetry.space_group_name_H-M   'P 1'
#
loop_
_entity.id
_entity.type
_entity.pdbx_description
1 polymer ?
#
loop_
_entity_poly.entity_id
_entity_poly.type
_entity_poly.pdbx_seq_one_letter_code
_entity_poly.pdbx_strand_id
1 'polypeptide(L)'
;MTKKMKIILGLVVAAGVVAGAISYKNANTTSPEIQEVEEAEKLNPVGPAFNADSALAYCAAQCDFGPRVMNSEAHDKCGEWIVSKFKQFGCEVETQKADLKGYDGTILKNTNIIAHYNPKAETRILLCAHWDSRPWADNDPDSTNWRKPVMAANDGASGVAVMLEIARQLQADKKLNPNIGVDFVCFDTEDWGTPQWADVQDDGDTW
;
A
#
# COMPACT_ATOMS: atom_id res chain seq x y z
N MET A 1 6.90 -15.94 -45.83
CA MET A 1 7.95 -16.54 -44.99
C MET A 1 8.78 -17.51 -45.81
N THR A 2 10.06 -17.26 -45.93
CA THR A 2 10.98 -18.12 -46.71
C THR A 2 11.25 -19.44 -46.00
N LYS A 3 11.61 -20.49 -46.77
CA LYS A 3 11.91 -21.84 -46.26
C LYS A 3 12.97 -21.82 -45.14
N LYS A 4 13.98 -20.92 -45.22
CA LYS A 4 15.00 -20.70 -44.20
C LYS A 4 14.41 -20.12 -42.89
N MET A 5 13.45 -19.24 -42.97
CA MET A 5 12.82 -18.61 -41.81
C MET A 5 11.93 -19.61 -41.02
N LYS A 6 11.31 -20.58 -41.74
CA LYS A 6 10.54 -21.66 -41.10
C LYS A 6 11.44 -22.65 -40.36
N ILE A 7 12.65 -22.93 -40.90
CA ILE A 7 13.62 -23.82 -40.25
C ILE A 7 14.19 -23.17 -38.98
N ILE A 8 14.53 -21.89 -39.04
CA ILE A 8 15.03 -21.14 -37.86
C ILE A 8 13.96 -21.06 -36.76
N LEU A 9 12.70 -20.79 -37.13
CA LEU A 9 11.60 -20.76 -36.16
C LEU A 9 11.36 -22.14 -35.54
N GLY A 10 11.45 -23.22 -36.32
CA GLY A 10 11.34 -24.60 -35.81
C GLY A 10 12.46 -24.97 -34.84
N LEU A 11 13.69 -24.55 -35.12
CA LEU A 11 14.83 -24.78 -34.24
C LEU A 11 14.74 -24.00 -32.90
N VAL A 12 14.25 -22.76 -32.94
CA VAL A 12 14.06 -21.96 -31.73
C VAL A 12 12.97 -22.58 -30.85
N VAL A 13 11.85 -23.03 -31.42
CA VAL A 13 10.79 -23.72 -30.68
C VAL A 13 11.27 -25.02 -30.10
N ALA A 14 12.04 -25.85 -30.87
CA ALA A 14 12.60 -27.11 -30.37
C ALA A 14 13.60 -26.88 -29.23
N ALA A 15 14.46 -25.85 -29.34
CA ALA A 15 15.40 -25.51 -28.27
C ALA A 15 14.67 -25.00 -27.00
N GLY A 16 13.58 -24.23 -27.15
CA GLY A 16 12.76 -23.77 -26.04
C GLY A 16 12.05 -24.92 -25.30
N VAL A 17 11.55 -25.92 -26.03
CA VAL A 17 10.89 -27.09 -25.45
C VAL A 17 11.91 -27.99 -24.74
N VAL A 18 13.12 -28.16 -25.28
CA VAL A 18 14.18 -28.98 -24.65
C VAL A 18 14.70 -28.28 -23.40
N ALA A 19 14.91 -26.95 -23.44
CA ALA A 19 15.31 -26.17 -22.25
C ALA A 19 14.23 -26.20 -21.17
N GLY A 20 12.95 -26.05 -21.54
CA GLY A 20 11.82 -26.15 -20.63
C GLY A 20 11.69 -27.55 -20.00
N ALA A 21 11.91 -28.64 -20.79
CA ALA A 21 11.85 -30.00 -20.29
C ALA A 21 13.03 -30.33 -19.35
N ILE A 22 14.23 -29.82 -19.62
CA ILE A 22 15.40 -29.96 -18.74
C ILE A 22 15.19 -29.19 -17.44
N SER A 23 14.67 -27.96 -17.49
CA SER A 23 14.33 -27.18 -16.30
C SER A 23 13.23 -27.85 -15.47
N TYR A 24 12.21 -28.42 -16.11
CA TYR A 24 11.14 -29.13 -15.43
C TYR A 24 11.62 -30.46 -14.78
N LYS A 25 12.49 -31.20 -15.43
CA LYS A 25 13.09 -32.42 -14.84
C LYS A 25 14.01 -32.09 -13.66
N ASN A 26 14.80 -31.03 -13.75
CA ASN A 26 15.66 -30.60 -12.65
C ASN A 26 14.87 -30.04 -11.46
N ALA A 27 13.71 -29.41 -11.69
CA ALA A 27 12.85 -28.96 -10.62
C ALA A 27 12.18 -30.08 -9.81
N ASN A 28 12.02 -31.27 -10.42
CA ASN A 28 11.35 -32.40 -9.77
C ASN A 28 12.32 -33.43 -9.13
N THR A 29 13.64 -33.25 -9.25
CA THR A 29 14.62 -34.25 -8.78
C THR A 29 15.48 -33.84 -7.60
N THR A 30 15.36 -32.58 -7.15
CA THR A 30 16.01 -32.11 -5.91
C THR A 30 14.97 -31.39 -5.07
N SER A 31 14.75 -31.90 -3.84
CA SER A 31 14.27 -30.98 -2.78
C SER A 31 15.12 -29.72 -2.86
N PRO A 32 14.53 -28.52 -2.82
CA PRO A 32 15.37 -27.34 -2.74
C PRO A 32 16.21 -27.50 -1.47
N GLU A 33 17.50 -27.85 -1.62
CA GLU A 33 18.47 -27.44 -0.62
C GLU A 33 18.23 -25.95 -0.44
N ILE A 34 17.80 -25.58 0.74
CA ILE A 34 17.79 -24.18 1.16
C ILE A 34 19.26 -23.78 1.04
N GLN A 35 19.63 -23.20 -0.11
CA GLN A 35 20.89 -22.47 -0.19
C GLN A 35 20.78 -21.46 0.96
N GLU A 36 21.64 -21.63 1.97
CA GLU A 36 21.89 -20.60 2.96
C GLU A 36 22.03 -19.31 2.15
N VAL A 37 21.03 -18.42 2.29
CA VAL A 37 21.10 -17.09 1.71
C VAL A 37 22.36 -16.52 2.33
N GLU A 38 23.43 -16.34 1.54
CA GLU A 38 24.63 -15.64 1.93
C GLU A 38 24.20 -14.46 2.77
N GLU A 39 24.65 -14.39 4.01
CA GLU A 39 24.22 -13.39 5.00
C GLU A 39 24.34 -12.03 4.31
N ALA A 40 23.20 -11.47 3.93
CA ALA A 40 23.17 -10.20 3.21
C ALA A 40 24.03 -9.23 4.01
N GLU A 41 25.07 -8.67 3.39
CA GLU A 41 25.97 -7.72 4.03
C GLU A 41 25.12 -6.83 4.92
N LYS A 42 25.35 -6.85 6.23
CA LYS A 42 24.61 -6.02 7.19
C LYS A 42 24.84 -4.59 6.78
N LEU A 43 23.93 -4.06 5.97
CA LEU A 43 23.92 -2.65 5.65
C LEU A 43 23.81 -1.90 6.97
N ASN A 44 24.90 -1.26 7.37
CA ASN A 44 24.88 -0.40 8.55
C ASN A 44 23.91 0.75 8.25
N PRO A 45 22.78 0.84 8.95
CA PRO A 45 21.83 1.92 8.71
C PRO A 45 22.51 3.26 8.94
N VAL A 46 22.42 4.16 7.97
CA VAL A 46 23.01 5.50 8.04
C VAL A 46 22.08 6.53 8.67
N GLY A 47 20.86 6.12 9.01
CA GLY A 47 19.82 6.95 9.63
C GLY A 47 19.49 6.55 11.06
N PRO A 48 18.58 7.27 11.73
CA PRO A 48 18.09 6.91 13.05
C PRO A 48 17.38 5.55 13.01
N ALA A 49 17.45 4.80 14.13
CA ALA A 49 16.74 3.53 14.24
C ALA A 49 15.22 3.77 14.18
N PHE A 50 14.53 3.04 13.31
CA PHE A 50 13.08 3.05 13.25
C PHE A 50 12.48 2.54 14.57
N ASN A 51 11.54 3.29 15.14
CA ASN A 51 10.89 2.90 16.39
C ASN A 51 9.59 2.13 16.10
N ALA A 52 9.69 0.81 16.16
CA ALA A 52 8.56 -0.08 15.89
C ALA A 52 7.40 0.10 16.89
N ASP A 53 7.72 0.38 18.17
CA ASP A 53 6.69 0.59 19.21
C ASP A 53 5.88 1.86 18.94
N SER A 54 6.55 2.93 18.47
CA SER A 54 5.86 4.16 18.07
C SER A 54 4.97 3.92 16.86
N ALA A 55 5.44 3.19 15.84
CA ALA A 55 4.64 2.86 14.68
C ALA A 55 3.43 1.99 15.06
N LEU A 56 3.62 1.00 15.92
CA LEU A 56 2.52 0.17 16.43
C LEU A 56 1.50 1.01 17.20
N ALA A 57 1.95 1.96 18.02
CA ALA A 57 1.06 2.88 18.73
C ALA A 57 0.24 3.77 17.79
N TYR A 58 0.82 4.23 16.66
CA TYR A 58 0.07 4.98 15.65
C TYR A 58 -0.93 4.11 14.89
N CYS A 59 -0.61 2.84 14.66
CA CYS A 59 -1.57 1.88 14.09
C CYS A 59 -2.75 1.65 15.05
N ALA A 60 -2.47 1.39 16.31
CA ALA A 60 -3.49 1.20 17.35
C ALA A 60 -4.38 2.45 17.49
N ALA A 61 -3.81 3.65 17.50
CA ALA A 61 -4.56 4.90 17.61
C ALA A 61 -5.53 5.11 16.43
N GLN A 62 -5.19 4.67 15.22
CA GLN A 62 -6.12 4.69 14.08
C GLN A 62 -7.27 3.69 14.30
N CYS A 63 -6.97 2.50 14.82
CA CYS A 63 -7.97 1.48 15.11
C CYS A 63 -8.91 1.89 16.27
N ASP A 64 -8.45 2.69 17.21
CA ASP A 64 -9.25 3.17 18.36
C ASP A 64 -10.43 4.08 17.92
N PHE A 65 -10.36 4.70 16.73
CA PHE A 65 -11.51 5.39 16.14
C PHE A 65 -12.60 4.41 15.65
N GLY A 66 -12.25 3.15 15.44
CA GLY A 66 -13.08 2.13 14.80
C GLY A 66 -12.75 1.97 13.30
N PRO A 67 -13.56 1.18 12.59
CA PRO A 67 -13.43 1.04 11.14
C PRO A 67 -13.59 2.39 10.43
N ARG A 68 -12.60 2.79 9.64
CA ARG A 68 -12.56 4.06 8.90
C ARG A 68 -13.33 3.96 7.59
N VAL A 69 -14.55 3.44 7.68
CA VAL A 69 -15.44 3.30 6.52
C VAL A 69 -15.83 4.67 6.00
N MET A 70 -15.82 4.84 4.70
CA MET A 70 -16.24 6.07 4.02
C MET A 70 -17.54 6.64 4.58
N ASN A 71 -17.63 7.96 4.72
CA ASN A 71 -18.78 8.70 5.24
C ASN A 71 -19.13 8.41 6.72
N SER A 72 -18.27 7.74 7.49
CA SER A 72 -18.50 7.49 8.91
C SER A 72 -17.81 8.55 9.79
N GLU A 73 -18.31 8.72 11.01
CA GLU A 73 -17.69 9.60 12.00
C GLU A 73 -16.27 9.13 12.38
N ALA A 74 -16.03 7.80 12.40
CA ALA A 74 -14.72 7.21 12.65
C ALA A 74 -13.71 7.60 11.56
N HIS A 75 -14.14 7.58 10.30
CA HIS A 75 -13.36 8.05 9.16
C HIS A 75 -13.00 9.53 9.31
N ASP A 76 -13.97 10.41 9.51
CA ASP A 76 -13.73 11.84 9.62
C ASP A 76 -12.74 12.17 10.75
N LYS A 77 -12.97 11.61 11.95
CA LYS A 77 -12.11 11.84 13.12
C LYS A 77 -10.68 11.29 12.92
N CYS A 78 -10.55 10.12 12.31
CA CYS A 78 -9.24 9.54 12.02
C CYS A 78 -8.48 10.40 11.00
N GLY A 79 -9.14 10.87 9.93
CA GLY A 79 -8.53 11.77 8.95
C GLY A 79 -8.03 13.06 9.58
N GLU A 80 -8.83 13.71 10.44
CA GLU A 80 -8.41 14.88 11.21
C GLU A 80 -7.20 14.60 12.10
N TRP A 81 -7.18 13.44 12.76
CA TRP A 81 -6.07 13.00 13.60
C TRP A 81 -4.78 12.80 12.76
N ILE A 82 -4.85 12.13 11.60
CA ILE A 82 -3.70 11.93 10.70
C ILE A 82 -3.13 13.29 10.28
N VAL A 83 -3.99 14.23 9.85
CA VAL A 83 -3.59 15.61 9.50
C VAL A 83 -2.88 16.28 10.68
N SER A 84 -3.43 16.15 11.90
CA SER A 84 -2.82 16.75 13.10
C SER A 84 -1.44 16.18 13.40
N LYS A 85 -1.23 14.88 13.18
CA LYS A 85 0.05 14.19 13.40
C LYS A 85 1.12 14.65 12.42
N PHE A 86 0.83 14.69 11.13
CA PHE A 86 1.78 15.21 10.15
C PHE A 86 2.17 16.67 10.44
N LYS A 87 1.20 17.52 10.79
CA LYS A 87 1.48 18.90 11.23
C LYS A 87 2.35 18.96 12.47
N GLN A 88 2.09 18.10 13.48
CA GLN A 88 2.91 17.96 14.68
C GLN A 88 4.36 17.59 14.34
N PHE A 89 4.57 16.80 13.29
CA PHE A 89 5.89 16.39 12.81
C PHE A 89 6.50 17.36 11.79
N GLY A 90 5.98 18.60 11.71
CA GLY A 90 6.55 19.68 10.94
C GLY A 90 6.31 19.61 9.44
N CYS A 91 5.36 18.81 8.99
CA CYS A 91 4.95 18.79 7.60
C CYS A 91 3.96 19.92 7.29
N GLU A 92 4.06 20.49 6.10
CA GLU A 92 2.98 21.27 5.49
C GLU A 92 1.93 20.26 4.99
N VAL A 93 0.66 20.45 5.37
CA VAL A 93 -0.39 19.45 5.07
C VAL A 93 -1.53 20.12 4.31
N GLU A 94 -1.88 19.52 3.18
CA GLU A 94 -3.08 19.83 2.41
C GLU A 94 -4.01 18.62 2.31
N THR A 95 -5.28 18.85 1.99
CA THR A 95 -6.27 17.82 1.76
C THR A 95 -6.93 18.02 0.40
N GLN A 96 -6.95 16.95 -0.39
CA GLN A 96 -7.64 16.92 -1.66
C GLN A 96 -9.01 16.25 -1.46
N LYS A 97 -10.08 17.01 -1.61
CA LYS A 97 -11.46 16.55 -1.41
C LYS A 97 -12.17 16.36 -2.74
N ALA A 98 -12.93 15.26 -2.84
CA ALA A 98 -13.76 14.98 -4.01
C ALA A 98 -15.00 14.18 -3.59
N ASP A 99 -16.11 14.36 -4.31
CA ASP A 99 -17.26 13.49 -4.24
C ASP A 99 -17.11 12.41 -5.32
N LEU A 100 -16.89 11.16 -4.91
CA LEU A 100 -16.73 10.04 -5.80
C LEU A 100 -18.01 9.19 -5.80
N LYS A 101 -18.30 8.51 -6.90
CA LYS A 101 -19.46 7.63 -6.99
C LYS A 101 -19.02 6.18 -6.80
N GLY A 102 -19.47 5.53 -5.73
CA GLY A 102 -19.26 4.12 -5.49
C GLY A 102 -20.03 3.23 -6.48
N TYR A 103 -19.71 1.93 -6.50
CA TYR A 103 -20.34 0.93 -7.40
C TYR A 103 -21.85 0.86 -7.30
N ASP A 104 -22.40 1.15 -6.13
CA ASP A 104 -23.83 1.14 -5.81
C ASP A 104 -24.51 2.52 -5.96
N GLY A 105 -23.78 3.52 -6.46
CA GLY A 105 -24.23 4.90 -6.60
C GLY A 105 -24.09 5.74 -5.33
N THR A 106 -23.57 5.19 -4.24
CA THR A 106 -23.27 5.94 -3.02
C THR A 106 -22.25 7.05 -3.31
N ILE A 107 -22.52 8.26 -2.84
CA ILE A 107 -21.54 9.35 -2.94
C ILE A 107 -20.57 9.25 -1.76
N LEU A 108 -19.30 9.04 -2.08
CA LEU A 108 -18.20 8.90 -1.14
C LEU A 108 -17.49 10.25 -0.98
N LYS A 109 -17.40 10.74 0.25
CA LYS A 109 -16.74 12.01 0.58
C LYS A 109 -15.23 11.78 0.73
N ASN A 110 -14.56 11.61 -0.39
CA ASN A 110 -13.13 11.36 -0.44
C ASN A 110 -12.30 12.51 0.12
N THR A 111 -11.28 12.19 0.90
CA THR A 111 -10.31 13.14 1.45
C THR A 111 -8.90 12.54 1.41
N ASN A 112 -8.19 12.69 0.29
CA ASN A 112 -6.76 12.38 0.28
C ASN A 112 -6.00 13.39 1.15
N ILE A 113 -5.04 12.90 1.96
CA ILE A 113 -4.19 13.72 2.83
C ILE A 113 -2.79 13.73 2.24
N ILE A 114 -2.25 14.92 1.98
CA ILE A 114 -0.93 15.09 1.38
C ILE A 114 -0.09 15.91 2.36
N ALA A 115 1.03 15.34 2.82
CA ALA A 115 1.91 15.99 3.78
C ALA A 115 3.32 16.13 3.21
N HIS A 116 3.87 17.33 3.28
CA HIS A 116 5.16 17.69 2.68
C HIS A 116 6.17 18.00 3.78
N TYR A 117 7.19 17.13 3.92
CA TYR A 117 8.37 17.45 4.70
C TYR A 117 9.41 18.11 3.79
N ASN A 118 10.00 19.23 4.24
CA ASN A 118 10.94 20.02 3.47
C ASN A 118 10.44 20.33 2.03
N PRO A 119 9.35 21.07 1.88
CA PRO A 119 8.65 21.25 0.58
C PRO A 119 9.48 21.98 -0.47
N LYS A 120 10.56 22.69 -0.06
CA LYS A 120 11.44 23.44 -0.95
C LYS A 120 12.59 22.61 -1.55
N ALA A 121 12.76 21.37 -1.12
CA ALA A 121 13.80 20.50 -1.65
C ALA A 121 13.51 20.11 -3.10
N GLU A 122 14.55 20.12 -3.94
CA GLU A 122 14.45 19.75 -5.37
C GLU A 122 14.32 18.23 -5.57
N THR A 123 15.01 17.45 -4.72
CA THR A 123 14.91 15.99 -4.74
C THR A 123 13.84 15.56 -3.74
N ARG A 124 12.85 14.81 -4.18
CA ARG A 124 11.74 14.39 -3.34
C ARG A 124 11.53 12.88 -3.40
N ILE A 125 11.13 12.31 -2.28
CA ILE A 125 10.75 10.90 -2.13
C ILE A 125 9.25 10.89 -1.86
N LEU A 126 8.51 10.07 -2.61
CA LEU A 126 7.09 9.83 -2.39
C LEU A 126 6.89 8.54 -1.58
N LEU A 127 6.17 8.64 -0.48
CA LEU A 127 5.68 7.51 0.30
C LEU A 127 4.15 7.58 0.33
N CYS A 128 3.49 6.46 0.09
CA CYS A 128 2.04 6.41 0.06
C CYS A 128 1.47 5.15 0.70
N ALA A 129 0.26 5.29 1.25
CA ALA A 129 -0.59 4.23 1.75
C ALA A 129 -2.04 4.71 1.72
N HIS A 130 -3.02 3.80 1.76
CA HIS A 130 -4.40 4.21 2.00
C HIS A 130 -4.69 4.26 3.51
N TRP A 131 -5.76 4.96 3.91
CA TRP A 131 -6.12 5.13 5.31
C TRP A 131 -7.56 4.76 5.65
N ASP A 132 -8.42 4.63 4.64
CA ASP A 132 -9.78 4.14 4.76
C ASP A 132 -9.81 2.64 5.07
N SER A 133 -10.98 2.10 5.31
CA SER A 133 -11.17 0.68 5.55
C SER A 133 -12.40 0.13 4.83
N ARG A 134 -12.29 -1.13 4.45
CA ARG A 134 -13.34 -1.87 3.75
C ARG A 134 -14.63 -1.94 4.58
N PRO A 135 -15.77 -1.54 4.02
CA PRO A 135 -17.05 -1.54 4.73
C PRO A 135 -17.65 -2.93 4.95
N TRP A 136 -17.06 -3.95 4.36
CA TRP A 136 -17.53 -5.34 4.44
C TRP A 136 -16.36 -6.32 4.47
N ALA A 137 -16.50 -7.36 5.30
CA ALA A 137 -15.53 -8.44 5.45
C ALA A 137 -15.87 -9.60 4.52
N ASP A 138 -16.01 -9.33 3.22
CA ASP A 138 -16.50 -10.29 2.22
C ASP A 138 -15.52 -11.42 1.87
N ASN A 139 -14.28 -11.35 2.38
CA ASN A 139 -13.29 -12.42 2.35
C ASN A 139 -13.21 -13.24 3.64
N ASP A 140 -14.05 -12.93 4.65
CA ASP A 140 -14.10 -13.73 5.88
C ASP A 140 -14.63 -15.14 5.57
N PRO A 141 -13.99 -16.22 6.07
CA PRO A 141 -14.47 -17.59 5.88
C PRO A 141 -15.86 -17.83 6.47
N ASP A 142 -16.27 -17.05 7.49
CA ASP A 142 -17.62 -17.05 8.03
C ASP A 142 -18.46 -15.95 7.36
N SER A 143 -19.37 -16.37 6.47
CA SER A 143 -20.25 -15.47 5.73
C SER A 143 -21.17 -14.60 6.61
N THR A 144 -21.36 -14.95 7.89
CA THR A 144 -22.11 -14.12 8.85
C THR A 144 -21.39 -12.82 9.19
N ASN A 145 -20.09 -12.72 8.89
CA ASN A 145 -19.29 -11.53 9.08
C ASN A 145 -19.28 -10.61 7.83
N TRP A 146 -19.64 -11.10 6.67
CA TRP A 146 -19.46 -10.38 5.40
C TRP A 146 -20.03 -8.96 5.39
N ARG A 147 -21.12 -8.70 6.11
CA ARG A 147 -21.77 -7.39 6.20
C ARG A 147 -21.19 -6.49 7.30
N LYS A 148 -20.13 -6.94 7.99
CA LYS A 148 -19.47 -6.17 9.03
C LYS A 148 -18.28 -5.43 8.44
N PRO A 149 -17.98 -4.21 8.93
CA PRO A 149 -16.79 -3.49 8.48
C PRO A 149 -15.51 -4.16 8.98
N VAL A 150 -14.44 -4.01 8.22
CA VAL A 150 -13.10 -4.47 8.59
C VAL A 150 -12.41 -3.41 9.45
N MET A 151 -11.69 -3.83 10.52
CA MET A 151 -10.90 -2.90 11.34
C MET A 151 -9.70 -2.33 10.58
N ALA A 152 -9.18 -3.05 9.60
CA ALA A 152 -8.11 -2.62 8.71
C ALA A 152 -6.85 -2.12 9.46
N ALA A 153 -6.40 -2.90 10.46
CA ALA A 153 -5.19 -2.58 11.21
C ALA A 153 -3.93 -2.73 10.35
N ASN A 154 -3.86 -3.83 9.56
CA ASN A 154 -2.75 -4.05 8.65
C ASN A 154 -2.98 -3.33 7.33
N ASP A 155 -4.15 -3.48 6.76
CA ASP A 155 -4.60 -2.95 5.48
C ASP A 155 -5.52 -1.74 5.72
N GLY A 156 -5.04 -0.63 5.72
CA GLY A 156 -4.13 0.43 5.46
C GLY A 156 -3.53 1.12 6.69
N ALA A 157 -4.04 0.92 7.97
CA ALA A 157 -3.53 1.71 9.11
C ALA A 157 -2.02 1.49 9.36
N SER A 158 -1.48 0.28 9.09
CA SER A 158 -0.06 -0.01 9.28
C SER A 158 0.83 0.83 8.35
N GLY A 159 0.45 1.01 7.09
CA GLY A 159 1.20 1.82 6.13
C GLY A 159 1.26 3.29 6.56
N VAL A 160 0.12 3.86 6.96
CA VAL A 160 0.06 5.23 7.51
C VAL A 160 0.89 5.35 8.79
N ALA A 161 0.85 4.34 9.68
CA ALA A 161 1.62 4.32 10.91
C ALA A 161 3.14 4.36 10.65
N VAL A 162 3.61 3.62 9.65
CA VAL A 162 5.03 3.67 9.21
C VAL A 162 5.38 5.06 8.69
N MET A 163 4.52 5.67 7.88
CA MET A 163 4.74 7.03 7.36
C MET A 163 4.79 8.07 8.47
N LEU A 164 3.92 7.96 9.50
CA LEU A 164 3.93 8.85 10.66
C LEU A 164 5.22 8.70 11.48
N GLU A 165 5.71 7.47 11.67
CA GLU A 165 6.98 7.26 12.36
C GLU A 165 8.17 7.83 11.57
N ILE A 166 8.19 7.67 10.26
CA ILE A 166 9.20 8.29 9.40
C ILE A 166 9.14 9.81 9.53
N ALA A 167 7.95 10.42 9.44
CA ALA A 167 7.80 11.87 9.61
C ALA A 167 8.29 12.35 10.98
N ARG A 168 8.00 11.60 12.05
CA ARG A 168 8.49 11.87 13.39
C ARG A 168 10.03 11.83 13.47
N GLN A 169 10.65 10.85 12.83
CA GLN A 169 12.11 10.72 12.79
C GLN A 169 12.74 11.87 11.99
N LEU A 170 12.18 12.21 10.84
CA LEU A 170 12.61 13.35 10.03
C LEU A 170 12.60 14.67 10.82
N GLN A 171 11.57 14.89 11.64
CA GLN A 171 11.46 16.04 12.52
C GLN A 171 12.50 16.03 13.63
N ALA A 172 12.80 14.86 14.21
CA ALA A 172 13.70 14.72 15.34
C ALA A 172 15.18 14.83 14.95
N ASP A 173 15.55 14.30 13.78
CA ASP A 173 16.94 14.27 13.30
C ASP A 173 17.24 15.37 12.27
N LYS A 174 17.72 16.50 12.77
CA LYS A 174 18.12 17.64 11.92
C LYS A 174 19.38 17.39 11.06
N LYS A 175 19.99 16.21 11.17
CA LYS A 175 21.17 15.82 10.37
C LYS A 175 20.79 15.19 9.03
N LEU A 176 19.50 14.93 8.79
CA LEU A 176 19.03 14.45 7.50
C LEU A 176 19.36 15.46 6.40
N ASN A 177 19.68 14.93 5.22
CA ASN A 177 20.12 15.75 4.09
C ASN A 177 19.07 16.87 3.81
N PRO A 178 19.45 18.17 3.97
CA PRO A 178 18.52 19.28 3.80
C PRO A 178 18.02 19.44 2.37
N ASN A 179 18.65 18.77 1.39
CA ASN A 179 18.26 18.80 -0.02
C ASN A 179 17.20 17.76 -0.40
N ILE A 180 16.80 16.90 0.55
CA ILE A 180 15.79 15.88 0.32
C ILE A 180 14.49 16.31 0.98
N GLY A 181 13.40 16.27 0.22
CA GLY A 181 12.03 16.39 0.70
C GLY A 181 11.33 15.04 0.67
N VAL A 182 10.30 14.90 1.50
CA VAL A 182 9.45 13.71 1.50
C VAL A 182 7.99 14.15 1.37
N ASP A 183 7.29 13.54 0.43
CA ASP A 183 5.85 13.65 0.26
C ASP A 183 5.19 12.39 0.79
N PHE A 184 4.29 12.55 1.74
CA PHE A 184 3.46 11.47 2.28
C PHE A 184 2.06 11.64 1.71
N VAL A 185 1.54 10.61 1.04
CA VAL A 185 0.18 10.62 0.51
C VAL A 185 -0.62 9.51 1.17
N CYS A 186 -1.64 9.90 1.94
CA CYS A 186 -2.62 8.96 2.46
C CYS A 186 -3.83 9.01 1.52
N PHE A 187 -3.97 7.95 0.72
CA PHE A 187 -5.11 7.80 -0.18
C PHE A 187 -6.36 7.43 0.59
N ASP A 188 -7.48 7.92 0.11
CA ASP A 188 -8.80 7.63 0.64
C ASP A 188 -9.63 6.90 -0.42
N THR A 189 -10.67 6.20 -0.01
CA THR A 189 -11.61 5.50 -0.89
C THR A 189 -10.98 4.33 -1.68
N GLU A 190 -9.80 3.87 -1.29
CA GLU A 190 -9.11 2.76 -1.93
C GLU A 190 -9.86 1.44 -1.71
N ASP A 191 -10.40 1.26 -0.50
CA ASP A 191 -10.97 0.00 -0.03
C ASP A 191 -12.51 -0.13 -0.26
N TRP A 192 -13.11 0.85 -0.96
CA TRP A 192 -14.52 0.79 -1.37
C TRP A 192 -14.70 0.02 -2.67
N GLY A 193 -14.25 -1.23 -2.70
CA GLY A 193 -14.43 -2.11 -3.85
C GLY A 193 -15.82 -2.77 -3.88
N THR A 194 -16.21 -3.31 -5.02
CA THR A 194 -17.44 -4.11 -5.17
C THR A 194 -17.37 -5.36 -4.28
N PRO A 195 -18.36 -5.62 -3.42
CA PRO A 195 -18.35 -6.81 -2.57
C PRO A 195 -18.66 -8.08 -3.38
N GLN A 196 -18.17 -9.24 -2.91
CA GLN A 196 -18.33 -10.52 -3.62
C GLN A 196 -19.77 -10.95 -3.87
N TRP A 197 -20.74 -10.45 -3.11
CA TRP A 197 -22.16 -10.77 -3.32
C TRP A 197 -22.88 -9.81 -4.28
N ALA A 198 -22.23 -8.75 -4.74
CA ALA A 198 -22.84 -7.82 -5.66
C ALA A 198 -22.64 -8.29 -7.11
N ASP A 199 -23.73 -8.49 -7.81
CA ASP A 199 -23.73 -8.79 -9.23
C ASP A 199 -23.66 -7.46 -10.00
N VAL A 200 -22.44 -6.93 -10.13
CA VAL A 200 -22.19 -5.72 -10.91
C VAL A 200 -21.78 -6.13 -12.31
N GLN A 201 -22.63 -5.81 -13.27
CA GLN A 201 -22.23 -5.93 -14.67
C GLN A 201 -21.15 -4.88 -14.95
N ASP A 202 -19.98 -5.35 -15.36
CA ASP A 202 -18.92 -4.48 -15.85
C ASP A 202 -19.40 -3.86 -17.18
N ASP A 203 -19.88 -2.63 -17.11
CA ASP A 203 -20.29 -1.85 -18.29
C ASP A 203 -19.11 -1.15 -18.98
N GLY A 204 -17.88 -1.40 -18.51
CA GLY A 204 -16.65 -0.82 -19.05
C GLY A 204 -16.41 0.65 -18.71
N ASP A 205 -17.34 1.29 -17.99
CA ASP A 205 -17.28 2.73 -17.65
C ASP A 205 -16.92 2.99 -16.17
N THR A 206 -16.53 1.95 -15.43
CA THR A 206 -16.37 2.04 -13.97
C THR A 206 -14.95 2.34 -13.50
N TRP A 207 -14.16 3.11 -14.23
CA TRP A 207 -12.91 3.71 -13.60
C TRP A 207 -12.34 4.79 -14.47
#